data_458077691a22979bb604bde62b191e87
#
_entry.id   458077691a22979bb604bde62b191e87
#
_cell.length_a   1.000
_cell.length_b   1.000
_cell.length_c   1.000
_cell.angle_alpha   90.00
_cell.angle_beta   90.00
_cell.angle_gamma   90.00
#
_symmetry.space_group_name_H-M   'P 1'
#
loop_
_entity.id
_entity.type
_entity.pdbx_description
1 polymer ?
#
loop_
_entity_poly.entity_id
_entity_poly.type
_entity_poly.pdbx_seq_one_letter_code
_entity_poly.pdbx_strand_id
1 'polypeptide(L)'
;MRLAENERLLDLGCGEGRHAISAYMTNNLDAVGIDLSVKDLKITQERFEQFIEPNNNNKSLVITAANGEHLPFEKDTFNKVICSEVLEHIPNYEAVIAEIARVLKTGGVAAISVPRYFPEWICWQISDAYHAMDGGHIRIFDAQQLRTDIESAGFIFYDKHHSHSLHVPYWWLKCLFWREEDEPNAWIVDKYHEFLTWDLMKQPWITRWMDKLLNPIMGKSVVMYFVKTAQIKPT
;
A
#
# COMPACT_ATOMS: atom_id res chain seq x y z
N MET A 1 4.21 -4.82 10.30
CA MET A 1 5.44 -4.07 10.66
C MET A 1 5.19 -3.32 11.96
N ARG A 2 6.10 -3.40 12.94
CA ARG A 2 5.98 -2.66 14.20
C ARG A 2 6.71 -1.32 14.06
N LEU A 3 6.04 -0.22 14.40
CA LEU A 3 6.61 1.12 14.44
C LEU A 3 7.09 1.41 15.86
N ALA A 4 8.22 2.12 15.99
CA ALA A 4 8.78 2.56 17.26
C ALA A 4 8.86 4.09 17.32
N GLU A 5 9.03 4.61 18.53
CA GLU A 5 9.24 6.05 18.74
C GLU A 5 10.56 6.51 18.10
N ASN A 6 10.59 7.76 17.65
CA ASN A 6 11.75 8.41 17.02
C ASN A 6 12.24 7.73 15.73
N GLU A 7 11.44 6.86 15.12
CA GLU A 7 11.71 6.33 13.78
C GLU A 7 11.29 7.33 12.69
N ARG A 8 11.93 7.23 11.52
CA ARG A 8 11.48 7.90 10.29
C ARG A 8 10.83 6.88 9.37
N LEU A 9 9.58 7.16 9.00
CA LEU A 9 8.77 6.34 8.09
C LEU A 9 8.59 7.06 6.76
N LEU A 10 8.78 6.33 5.66
CA LEU A 10 8.32 6.74 4.32
C LEU A 10 7.08 5.91 3.94
N ASP A 11 6.01 6.59 3.55
CA ASP A 11 4.83 6.03 2.89
C ASP A 11 4.91 6.39 1.41
N LEU A 12 5.41 5.46 0.58
CA LEU A 12 5.63 5.64 -0.85
C LEU A 12 4.35 5.26 -1.61
N GLY A 13 3.81 6.22 -2.37
CA GLY A 13 2.48 6.11 -2.96
C GLY A 13 1.40 6.21 -1.88
N CYS A 14 1.47 7.28 -1.08
CA CYS A 14 0.61 7.42 0.10
C CYS A 14 -0.87 7.68 -0.25
N GLY A 15 -1.18 8.02 -1.52
CA GLY A 15 -2.52 8.35 -1.97
C GLY A 15 -3.18 9.36 -1.04
N GLU A 16 -4.34 9.02 -0.50
CA GLU A 16 -5.10 9.84 0.46
C GLU A 16 -4.61 9.72 1.93
N GLY A 17 -3.36 9.28 2.15
CA GLY A 17 -2.66 9.38 3.43
C GLY A 17 -2.95 8.32 4.48
N ARG A 18 -3.60 7.22 4.12
CA ARG A 18 -4.06 6.20 5.07
C ARG A 18 -2.97 5.71 6.02
N HIS A 19 -1.81 5.33 5.50
CA HIS A 19 -0.72 4.77 6.31
C HIS A 19 0.08 5.86 7.01
N ALA A 20 0.39 6.96 6.32
CA ALA A 20 1.15 8.08 6.87
C ALA A 20 0.42 8.74 8.06
N ILE A 21 -0.88 9.06 7.90
CA ILE A 21 -1.71 9.63 8.98
C ILE A 21 -1.86 8.64 10.14
N SER A 22 -2.11 7.36 9.85
CA SER A 22 -2.22 6.32 10.90
C SER A 22 -0.93 6.19 11.69
N ALA A 23 0.23 6.25 11.05
CA ALA A 23 1.52 6.20 11.71
C ALA A 23 1.73 7.40 12.64
N TYR A 24 1.41 8.61 12.18
CA TYR A 24 1.46 9.83 12.97
C TYR A 24 0.54 9.76 14.19
N MET A 25 -0.68 9.23 14.04
CA MET A 25 -1.67 9.15 15.13
C MET A 25 -1.28 8.15 16.22
N THR A 26 -0.58 7.08 15.86
CA THR A 26 -0.33 5.96 16.77
C THR A 26 1.04 5.95 17.40
N ASN A 27 1.98 6.77 16.91
CA ASN A 27 3.37 6.75 17.36
C ASN A 27 3.98 8.15 17.33
N ASN A 28 4.95 8.40 18.21
CA ASN A 28 5.83 9.57 18.17
C ASN A 28 6.98 9.30 17.18
N LEU A 29 6.74 9.59 15.90
CA LEU A 29 7.71 9.37 14.82
C LEU A 29 7.58 10.45 13.73
N ASP A 30 8.58 10.52 12.86
CA ASP A 30 8.54 11.37 11.67
C ASP A 30 8.05 10.57 10.48
N ALA A 31 6.85 10.89 9.99
CA ALA A 31 6.29 10.30 8.79
C ALA A 31 6.49 11.22 7.58
N VAL A 32 6.78 10.62 6.43
CA VAL A 32 6.81 11.31 5.13
C VAL A 32 5.92 10.52 4.18
N GLY A 33 4.89 11.18 3.65
CA GLY A 33 4.03 10.64 2.60
C GLY A 33 4.41 11.24 1.24
N ILE A 34 4.60 10.41 0.24
CA ILE A 34 4.83 10.86 -1.14
C ILE A 34 3.86 10.20 -2.10
N ASP A 35 3.43 10.97 -3.09
CA ASP A 35 2.62 10.49 -4.21
C ASP A 35 2.87 11.35 -5.46
N LEU A 36 2.51 10.84 -6.65
CA LEU A 36 2.49 11.64 -7.87
C LEU A 36 1.21 12.45 -8.02
N SER A 37 0.10 11.96 -7.44
CA SER A 37 -1.21 12.59 -7.50
C SER A 37 -1.30 13.79 -6.56
N VAL A 38 -1.12 15.00 -7.09
CA VAL A 38 -1.31 16.24 -6.32
C VAL A 38 -2.75 16.35 -5.77
N LYS A 39 -3.73 15.76 -6.46
CA LYS A 39 -5.11 15.70 -5.99
C LYS A 39 -5.21 14.91 -4.68
N ASP A 40 -4.62 13.73 -4.62
CA ASP A 40 -4.69 12.86 -3.46
C ASP A 40 -3.87 13.43 -2.29
N LEU A 41 -2.73 14.08 -2.59
CA LEU A 41 -1.95 14.79 -1.58
C LEU A 41 -2.73 15.93 -0.93
N LYS A 42 -3.57 16.67 -1.68
CA LYS A 42 -4.47 17.68 -1.11
C LYS A 42 -5.50 17.05 -0.17
N ILE A 43 -6.13 15.95 -0.58
CA ILE A 43 -7.06 15.22 0.28
C ILE A 43 -6.35 14.73 1.55
N THR A 44 -5.12 14.23 1.41
CA THR A 44 -4.30 13.81 2.55
C THR A 44 -4.05 14.97 3.51
N GLN A 45 -3.71 16.14 3.00
CA GLN A 45 -3.47 17.34 3.82
C GLN A 45 -4.73 17.77 4.56
N GLU A 46 -5.87 17.86 3.87
CA GLU A 46 -7.16 18.24 4.48
C GLU A 46 -7.58 17.23 5.57
N ARG A 47 -7.37 15.94 5.34
CA ARG A 47 -7.62 14.91 6.37
C ARG A 47 -6.67 15.05 7.55
N PHE A 48 -5.39 15.26 7.28
CA PHE A 48 -4.37 15.36 8.33
C PHE A 48 -4.58 16.56 9.26
N GLU A 49 -5.07 17.69 8.75
CA GLU A 49 -5.36 18.89 9.55
C GLU A 49 -6.26 18.60 10.77
N GLN A 50 -7.13 17.59 10.68
CA GLN A 50 -8.03 17.16 11.77
C GLN A 50 -7.30 16.42 12.91
N PHE A 51 -6.05 15.96 12.66
CA PHE A 51 -5.29 15.11 13.60
C PHE A 51 -4.01 15.78 14.10
N ILE A 52 -3.74 17.05 13.70
CA ILE A 52 -2.55 17.76 14.12
C ILE A 52 -2.59 17.96 15.64
N GLU A 53 -1.50 17.59 16.31
CA GLU A 53 -1.27 17.86 17.73
C GLU A 53 -0.30 19.04 17.88
N PRO A 54 -0.76 20.30 18.00
CA PRO A 54 0.11 21.49 17.90
C PRO A 54 1.20 21.58 18.96
N ASN A 55 1.01 20.89 20.10
CA ASN A 55 1.94 20.94 21.24
C ASN A 55 2.83 19.71 21.34
N ASN A 56 2.75 18.79 20.36
CA ASN A 56 3.58 17.59 20.34
C ASN A 56 4.67 17.69 19.29
N ASN A 57 5.87 18.14 19.72
CA ASN A 57 7.04 18.26 18.85
C ASN A 57 7.80 16.95 18.62
N ASN A 58 7.31 15.82 19.17
CA ASN A 58 7.99 14.52 19.07
C ASN A 58 7.53 13.72 17.83
N LYS A 59 6.69 14.30 17.01
CA LYS A 59 6.20 13.68 15.76
C LYS A 59 5.93 14.72 14.69
N SER A 60 6.10 14.31 13.44
CA SER A 60 5.78 15.12 12.27
C SER A 60 5.17 14.29 11.17
N LEU A 61 4.40 14.93 10.30
CA LEU A 61 4.00 14.38 9.01
C LEU A 61 4.27 15.41 7.92
N VAL A 62 5.12 15.05 6.98
CA VAL A 62 5.39 15.84 5.77
C VAL A 62 4.77 15.10 4.57
N ILE A 63 4.05 15.85 3.73
CA ILE A 63 3.40 15.34 2.54
C ILE A 63 3.94 16.11 1.34
N THR A 64 4.43 15.40 0.31
CA THR A 64 5.05 16.04 -0.85
C THR A 64 4.87 15.22 -2.13
N ALA A 65 4.83 15.92 -3.27
CA ALA A 65 4.82 15.25 -4.58
C ALA A 65 6.23 14.76 -4.93
N ALA A 66 6.35 13.46 -5.21
CA ALA A 66 7.62 12.89 -5.67
C ALA A 66 7.39 11.62 -6.50
N ASN A 67 8.33 11.35 -7.42
CA ASN A 67 8.36 10.10 -8.20
C ASN A 67 9.10 9.02 -7.41
N GLY A 68 8.47 7.85 -7.23
CA GLY A 68 9.06 6.70 -6.55
C GLY A 68 10.30 6.13 -7.21
N GLU A 69 10.48 6.35 -8.54
CA GLU A 69 11.67 5.92 -9.28
C GLU A 69 12.89 6.81 -9.01
N HIS A 70 12.68 8.01 -8.43
CA HIS A 70 13.74 8.99 -8.13
C HIS A 70 13.38 9.77 -6.85
N LEU A 71 13.62 9.16 -5.69
CA LEU A 71 13.26 9.73 -4.41
C LEU A 71 14.16 10.91 -4.01
N PRO A 72 13.61 12.08 -3.60
CA PRO A 72 14.38 13.26 -3.25
C PRO A 72 14.96 13.18 -1.82
N PHE A 73 15.40 12.01 -1.40
CA PHE A 73 15.96 11.76 -0.08
C PHE A 73 17.36 11.18 -0.19
N GLU A 74 18.18 11.44 0.81
CA GLU A 74 19.49 10.84 0.93
C GLU A 74 19.40 9.34 1.22
N LYS A 75 20.49 8.61 0.93
CA LYS A 75 20.60 7.22 1.31
C LYS A 75 20.50 7.05 2.84
N ASP A 76 20.00 5.88 3.26
CA ASP A 76 19.93 5.50 4.67
C ASP A 76 19.19 6.53 5.55
N THR A 77 18.13 7.16 5.01
CA THR A 77 17.32 8.17 5.69
C THR A 77 16.24 7.57 6.58
N PHE A 78 15.55 6.52 6.10
CA PHE A 78 14.36 5.97 6.75
C PHE A 78 14.64 4.70 7.53
N ASN A 79 13.94 4.53 8.65
CA ASN A 79 13.94 3.29 9.42
C ASN A 79 12.91 2.29 8.87
N LYS A 80 11.82 2.81 8.33
CA LYS A 80 10.70 2.04 7.77
C LYS A 80 10.25 2.63 6.44
N VAL A 81 9.86 1.75 5.52
CA VAL A 81 9.20 2.13 4.26
C VAL A 81 7.95 1.29 4.10
N ILE A 82 6.85 1.93 3.75
CA ILE A 82 5.63 1.30 3.26
C ILE A 82 5.54 1.62 1.77
N CYS A 83 5.26 0.61 0.94
CA CYS A 83 4.94 0.74 -0.46
C CYS A 83 3.76 -0.19 -0.71
N SER A 84 2.55 0.37 -0.68
CA SER A 84 1.32 -0.42 -0.64
C SER A 84 0.45 -0.16 -1.84
N GLU A 85 0.25 -1.19 -2.69
CA GLU A 85 -0.56 -1.11 -3.92
C GLU A 85 -0.03 -0.01 -4.86
N VAL A 86 1.27 -0.06 -5.18
CA VAL A 86 1.96 0.95 -6.01
C VAL A 86 2.71 0.32 -7.16
N LEU A 87 3.45 -0.76 -6.93
CA LEU A 87 4.38 -1.34 -7.92
C LEU A 87 3.65 -1.87 -9.16
N GLU A 88 2.40 -2.28 -9.03
CA GLU A 88 1.54 -2.74 -10.13
C GLU A 88 1.18 -1.65 -11.13
N HIS A 89 1.33 -0.37 -10.76
CA HIS A 89 1.06 0.78 -11.63
C HIS A 89 2.32 1.32 -12.33
N ILE A 90 3.52 0.95 -11.86
CA ILE A 90 4.78 1.56 -12.32
C ILE A 90 5.47 0.65 -13.34
N PRO A 91 5.71 1.10 -14.58
CA PRO A 91 6.40 0.29 -15.59
C PRO A 91 7.77 -0.23 -15.13
N ASN A 92 8.58 0.62 -14.54
CA ASN A 92 9.93 0.30 -14.06
C ASN A 92 9.94 0.17 -12.52
N TYR A 93 9.21 -0.82 -12.01
CA TYR A 93 9.10 -1.05 -10.56
C TYR A 93 10.44 -1.45 -9.91
N GLU A 94 11.36 -2.00 -10.68
CA GLU A 94 12.70 -2.34 -10.20
C GLU A 94 13.49 -1.08 -9.77
N ALA A 95 13.31 0.05 -10.46
CA ALA A 95 13.88 1.32 -10.04
C ALA A 95 13.28 1.79 -8.69
N VAL A 96 11.99 1.59 -8.47
CA VAL A 96 11.36 1.89 -7.18
C VAL A 96 11.94 1.00 -6.08
N ILE A 97 12.12 -0.30 -6.32
CA ILE A 97 12.76 -1.22 -5.37
C ILE A 97 14.20 -0.76 -5.05
N ALA A 98 14.97 -0.36 -6.06
CA ALA A 98 16.32 0.15 -5.87
C ALA A 98 16.35 1.45 -5.03
N GLU A 99 15.41 2.37 -5.27
CA GLU A 99 15.27 3.59 -4.47
C GLU A 99 14.85 3.29 -3.02
N ILE A 100 13.90 2.36 -2.81
CA ILE A 100 13.56 1.89 -1.44
C ILE A 100 14.82 1.32 -0.77
N ALA A 101 15.60 0.51 -1.48
CA ALA A 101 16.86 -0.02 -0.96
C ALA A 101 17.86 1.09 -0.63
N ARG A 102 17.94 2.14 -1.44
CA ARG A 102 18.85 3.27 -1.23
C ARG A 102 18.48 4.09 0.00
N VAL A 103 17.21 4.47 0.13
CA VAL A 103 16.76 5.39 1.20
C VAL A 103 16.52 4.71 2.54
N LEU A 104 16.30 3.40 2.58
CA LEU A 104 16.11 2.64 3.80
C LEU A 104 17.46 2.38 4.48
N LYS A 105 17.54 2.54 5.79
CA LYS A 105 18.74 2.21 6.60
C LYS A 105 19.01 0.72 6.59
N THR A 106 20.26 0.34 6.71
CA THR A 106 20.62 -1.08 7.01
C THR A 106 19.94 -1.53 8.30
N GLY A 107 19.29 -2.69 8.28
CA GLY A 107 18.44 -3.19 9.36
C GLY A 107 17.04 -2.57 9.38
N GLY A 108 16.76 -1.60 8.52
CA GLY A 108 15.43 -1.04 8.33
C GLY A 108 14.48 -2.02 7.67
N VAL A 109 13.18 -1.78 7.79
CA VAL A 109 12.12 -2.68 7.33
C VAL A 109 11.31 -2.04 6.23
N ALA A 110 11.14 -2.75 5.10
CA ALA A 110 10.17 -2.43 4.06
C ALA A 110 8.94 -3.34 4.18
N ALA A 111 7.74 -2.75 4.12
CA ALA A 111 6.48 -3.44 3.94
C ALA A 111 5.96 -3.13 2.54
N ILE A 112 5.90 -4.14 1.68
CA ILE A 112 5.50 -4.01 0.28
C ILE A 112 4.25 -4.84 0.06
N SER A 113 3.19 -4.25 -0.48
CA SER A 113 1.99 -4.97 -0.86
C SER A 113 1.63 -4.76 -2.32
N VAL A 114 1.08 -5.81 -2.90
CA VAL A 114 0.52 -5.81 -4.26
C VAL A 114 -0.77 -6.62 -4.28
N PRO A 115 -1.64 -6.42 -5.28
CA PRO A 115 -2.80 -7.28 -5.50
C PRO A 115 -2.37 -8.74 -5.63
N ARG A 116 -3.13 -9.62 -5.01
CA ARG A 116 -2.87 -11.06 -5.12
C ARG A 116 -3.29 -11.57 -6.49
N TYR A 117 -2.47 -12.44 -7.08
CA TYR A 117 -2.62 -12.92 -8.44
C TYR A 117 -4.05 -13.41 -8.76
N PHE A 118 -4.57 -14.37 -7.99
CA PHE A 118 -5.84 -15.03 -8.32
C PHE A 118 -7.06 -14.09 -8.27
N PRO A 119 -7.31 -13.29 -7.22
CA PRO A 119 -8.43 -12.35 -7.22
C PRO A 119 -8.35 -11.31 -8.33
N GLU A 120 -7.16 -10.80 -8.63
CA GLU A 120 -6.94 -9.81 -9.67
C GLU A 120 -7.09 -10.39 -11.08
N TRP A 121 -6.56 -11.60 -11.30
CA TRP A 121 -6.73 -12.32 -12.55
C TRP A 121 -8.21 -12.54 -12.89
N ILE A 122 -9.06 -12.86 -11.89
CA ILE A 122 -10.51 -12.98 -12.10
C ILE A 122 -11.10 -11.66 -12.58
N CYS A 123 -10.73 -10.51 -11.96
CA CYS A 123 -11.19 -9.20 -12.42
C CYS A 123 -10.85 -8.97 -13.89
N TRP A 124 -9.62 -9.29 -14.30
CA TRP A 124 -9.18 -9.17 -15.70
C TRP A 124 -9.93 -10.11 -16.67
N GLN A 125 -10.35 -11.30 -16.21
CA GLN A 125 -11.16 -12.22 -17.04
C GLN A 125 -12.61 -11.78 -17.16
N ILE A 126 -13.13 -11.02 -16.19
CA ILE A 126 -14.53 -10.58 -16.17
C ILE A 126 -14.71 -9.27 -16.94
N SER A 127 -13.74 -8.35 -16.90
CA SER A 127 -13.92 -6.99 -17.43
C SER A 127 -12.66 -6.47 -18.12
N ASP A 128 -12.73 -6.39 -19.46
CA ASP A 128 -11.71 -5.73 -20.27
C ASP A 128 -11.62 -4.23 -19.94
N ALA A 129 -12.74 -3.59 -19.62
CA ALA A 129 -12.81 -2.18 -19.25
C ALA A 129 -12.07 -1.90 -17.94
N TYR A 130 -12.15 -2.80 -16.95
CA TYR A 130 -11.36 -2.70 -15.72
C TYR A 130 -9.85 -2.79 -15.99
N HIS A 131 -9.45 -3.70 -16.87
CA HIS A 131 -8.03 -3.85 -17.25
C HIS A 131 -7.51 -2.65 -18.07
N ALA A 132 -8.36 -2.05 -18.90
CA ALA A 132 -8.01 -0.91 -19.76
C ALA A 132 -8.13 0.46 -19.07
N MET A 133 -8.53 0.51 -17.81
CA MET A 133 -8.76 1.75 -17.07
C MET A 133 -7.45 2.54 -16.91
N ASP A 134 -7.49 3.85 -17.20
CA ASP A 134 -6.35 4.75 -17.00
C ASP A 134 -5.92 4.76 -15.52
N GLY A 135 -4.62 4.59 -15.31
CA GLY A 135 -4.05 4.47 -13.95
C GLY A 135 -4.37 3.14 -13.25
N GLY A 136 -4.98 2.17 -13.95
CA GLY A 136 -5.22 0.81 -13.46
C GLY A 136 -3.94 -0.03 -13.33
N HIS A 137 -4.12 -1.29 -12.96
CA HIS A 137 -3.00 -2.23 -12.83
C HIS A 137 -2.47 -2.62 -14.21
N ILE A 138 -1.21 -2.31 -14.50
CA ILE A 138 -0.55 -2.67 -15.76
C ILE A 138 0.02 -4.10 -15.74
N ARG A 139 0.05 -4.73 -14.55
CA ARG A 139 0.52 -6.10 -14.35
C ARG A 139 -0.11 -6.76 -13.13
N ILE A 140 -0.11 -8.09 -13.13
CA ILE A 140 -0.38 -8.90 -11.95
C ILE A 140 0.94 -9.55 -11.53
N PHE A 141 1.36 -9.31 -10.30
CA PHE A 141 2.60 -9.90 -9.79
C PHE A 141 2.43 -11.37 -9.39
N ASP A 142 3.40 -12.19 -9.78
CA ASP A 142 3.70 -13.41 -9.06
C ASP A 142 4.46 -13.04 -7.77
N ALA A 143 3.90 -13.41 -6.63
CA ALA A 143 4.46 -13.02 -5.32
C ALA A 143 5.86 -13.62 -5.07
N GLN A 144 6.16 -14.79 -5.65
CA GLN A 144 7.48 -15.42 -5.50
C GLN A 144 8.52 -14.70 -6.37
N GLN A 145 8.15 -14.32 -7.59
CA GLN A 145 9.02 -13.55 -8.47
C GLN A 145 9.31 -12.17 -7.86
N LEU A 146 8.29 -11.44 -7.43
CA LEU A 146 8.46 -10.13 -6.78
C LEU A 146 9.35 -10.24 -5.53
N ARG A 147 9.17 -11.28 -4.72
CA ARG A 147 10.05 -11.55 -3.59
C ARG A 147 11.51 -11.69 -4.04
N THR A 148 11.78 -12.46 -5.09
CA THR A 148 13.13 -12.67 -5.63
C THR A 148 13.74 -11.36 -6.12
N ASP A 149 12.97 -10.51 -6.79
CA ASP A 149 13.41 -9.21 -7.29
C ASP A 149 13.81 -8.28 -6.13
N ILE A 150 12.99 -8.25 -5.07
CA ILE A 150 13.28 -7.45 -3.86
C ILE A 150 14.51 -8.01 -3.12
N GLU A 151 14.63 -9.33 -2.97
CA GLU A 151 15.80 -9.95 -2.33
C GLU A 151 17.09 -9.66 -3.13
N SER A 152 17.00 -9.60 -4.46
CA SER A 152 18.13 -9.24 -5.33
C SER A 152 18.62 -7.80 -5.14
N ALA A 153 17.76 -6.90 -4.64
CA ALA A 153 18.11 -5.53 -4.29
C ALA A 153 18.77 -5.39 -2.89
N GLY A 154 19.07 -6.49 -2.21
CA GLY A 154 19.77 -6.48 -0.93
C GLY A 154 18.85 -6.57 0.29
N PHE A 155 17.70 -7.17 0.13
CA PHE A 155 16.75 -7.43 1.22
C PHE A 155 16.73 -8.91 1.62
N ILE A 156 16.28 -9.17 2.82
CA ILE A 156 15.90 -10.51 3.30
C ILE A 156 14.42 -10.48 3.62
N PHE A 157 13.67 -11.37 2.99
CA PHE A 157 12.28 -11.63 3.35
C PHE A 157 12.19 -12.28 4.74
N TYR A 158 11.23 -11.86 5.59
CA TYR A 158 11.04 -12.49 6.89
C TYR A 158 9.59 -12.85 7.24
N ASP A 159 8.59 -12.21 6.61
CA ASP A 159 7.20 -12.50 6.91
C ASP A 159 6.27 -12.06 5.77
N LYS A 160 5.08 -12.67 5.70
CA LYS A 160 3.98 -12.23 4.82
C LYS A 160 2.62 -12.53 5.44
N HIS A 161 1.65 -11.75 5.03
CA HIS A 161 0.24 -12.07 5.27
C HIS A 161 -0.62 -11.65 4.08
N HIS A 162 -1.86 -12.13 4.07
CA HIS A 162 -2.88 -11.69 3.12
C HIS A 162 -3.92 -10.85 3.85
N SER A 163 -4.55 -9.91 3.13
CA SER A 163 -5.52 -8.99 3.71
C SER A 163 -6.70 -8.74 2.79
N HIS A 164 -7.78 -8.20 3.38
CA HIS A 164 -8.93 -7.71 2.65
C HIS A 164 -9.71 -8.77 1.87
N SER A 165 -9.92 -9.96 2.44
CA SER A 165 -10.70 -11.03 1.79
C SER A 165 -12.14 -10.61 1.49
N LEU A 166 -12.77 -9.85 2.39
CA LEU A 166 -14.12 -9.32 2.19
C LEU A 166 -14.22 -8.28 1.07
N HIS A 167 -13.11 -7.72 0.60
CA HIS A 167 -13.11 -6.80 -0.53
C HIS A 167 -13.12 -7.53 -1.89
N VAL A 168 -12.72 -8.80 -1.94
CA VAL A 168 -12.65 -9.56 -3.19
C VAL A 168 -14.00 -9.69 -3.89
N PRO A 169 -15.10 -10.10 -3.21
CA PRO A 169 -16.41 -10.17 -3.86
C PRO A 169 -16.91 -8.81 -4.36
N TYR A 170 -16.56 -7.71 -3.67
CA TYR A 170 -16.89 -6.36 -4.13
C TYR A 170 -16.28 -6.06 -5.50
N TRP A 171 -14.98 -6.33 -5.65
CA TRP A 171 -14.29 -6.06 -6.92
C TRP A 171 -14.79 -6.98 -8.04
N TRP A 172 -15.09 -8.25 -7.76
CA TRP A 172 -15.67 -9.15 -8.75
C TRP A 172 -17.06 -8.69 -9.19
N LEU A 173 -17.90 -8.25 -8.26
CA LEU A 173 -19.21 -7.66 -8.59
C LEU A 173 -19.04 -6.36 -9.39
N LYS A 174 -18.11 -5.49 -9.00
CA LYS A 174 -17.84 -4.26 -9.72
C LYS A 174 -17.38 -4.53 -11.16
N CYS A 175 -16.51 -5.52 -11.36
CA CYS A 175 -16.08 -5.95 -12.70
C CYS A 175 -17.24 -6.56 -13.51
N LEU A 176 -18.07 -7.40 -12.87
CA LEU A 176 -19.21 -8.05 -13.54
C LEU A 176 -20.30 -7.06 -13.99
N PHE A 177 -20.52 -6.03 -13.16
CA PHE A 177 -21.50 -4.97 -13.43
C PHE A 177 -20.79 -3.65 -13.75
N TRP A 178 -19.67 -3.73 -14.48
CA TRP A 178 -18.86 -2.57 -14.82
C TRP A 178 -19.70 -1.48 -15.51
N ARG A 179 -19.50 -0.25 -15.05
CA ARG A 179 -20.09 0.96 -15.62
C ARG A 179 -19.03 2.04 -15.72
N GLU A 180 -19.21 2.98 -16.63
CA GLU A 180 -18.33 4.12 -16.75
C GLU A 180 -18.42 5.02 -15.51
N GLU A 181 -17.40 5.87 -15.28
CA GLU A 181 -17.30 6.67 -14.05
C GLU A 181 -18.51 7.57 -13.79
N ASP A 182 -19.15 8.07 -14.86
CA ASP A 182 -20.32 8.96 -14.77
C ASP A 182 -21.66 8.21 -14.60
N GLU A 183 -21.65 6.88 -14.64
CA GLU A 183 -22.86 6.07 -14.48
C GLU A 183 -23.00 5.54 -13.04
N PRO A 184 -24.26 5.53 -12.50
CA PRO A 184 -24.48 4.95 -11.18
C PRO A 184 -24.16 3.45 -11.19
N ASN A 185 -23.52 2.97 -10.13
CA ASN A 185 -23.24 1.56 -9.97
C ASN A 185 -24.52 0.70 -9.98
N ALA A 186 -24.37 -0.59 -10.23
CA ALA A 186 -25.47 -1.53 -10.01
C ALA A 186 -25.81 -1.58 -8.50
N TRP A 187 -27.10 -1.66 -8.18
CA TRP A 187 -27.60 -1.68 -6.80
C TRP A 187 -26.84 -2.65 -5.87
N ILE A 188 -26.50 -3.84 -6.37
CA ILE A 188 -25.79 -4.85 -5.59
C ILE A 188 -24.35 -4.40 -5.23
N VAL A 189 -23.68 -3.66 -6.12
CA VAL A 189 -22.34 -3.10 -5.89
C VAL A 189 -22.42 -2.05 -4.81
N ASP A 190 -23.41 -1.14 -4.87
CA ASP A 190 -23.60 -0.10 -3.85
C ASP A 190 -23.91 -0.71 -2.47
N LYS A 191 -24.79 -1.72 -2.41
CA LYS A 191 -25.09 -2.40 -1.15
C LYS A 191 -23.90 -3.11 -0.55
N TYR A 192 -23.05 -3.71 -1.39
CA TYR A 192 -21.84 -4.33 -0.92
C TYR A 192 -20.82 -3.26 -0.45
N HIS A 193 -20.74 -2.14 -1.12
CA HIS A 193 -19.90 -1.01 -0.70
C HIS A 193 -20.35 -0.43 0.65
N GLU A 194 -21.66 -0.26 0.85
CA GLU A 194 -22.22 0.13 2.15
C GLU A 194 -21.81 -0.85 3.27
N PHE A 195 -21.86 -2.16 2.98
CA PHE A 195 -21.41 -3.18 3.92
C PHE A 195 -19.92 -3.05 4.26
N LEU A 196 -19.05 -2.85 3.27
CA LEU A 196 -17.61 -2.66 3.50
C LEU A 196 -17.32 -1.38 4.30
N THR A 197 -18.07 -0.31 4.00
CA THR A 197 -17.97 0.96 4.75
C THR A 197 -18.40 0.76 6.21
N TRP A 198 -19.51 0.07 6.43
CA TRP A 198 -19.94 -0.30 7.79
C TRP A 198 -18.91 -1.17 8.51
N ASP A 199 -18.35 -2.17 7.83
CA ASP A 199 -17.29 -3.02 8.39
C ASP A 199 -16.06 -2.22 8.80
N LEU A 200 -15.61 -1.31 7.94
CA LEU A 200 -14.46 -0.44 8.22
C LEU A 200 -14.71 0.47 9.43
N MET A 201 -15.89 1.07 9.52
CA MET A 201 -16.23 2.03 10.56
C MET A 201 -16.54 1.38 11.91
N LYS A 202 -17.22 0.24 11.91
CA LYS A 202 -17.66 -0.45 13.14
C LYS A 202 -16.70 -1.52 13.62
N GLN A 203 -15.89 -2.07 12.73
CA GLN A 203 -14.92 -3.15 13.00
C GLN A 203 -15.53 -4.31 13.82
N PRO A 204 -16.67 -4.88 13.42
CA PRO A 204 -17.32 -5.92 14.20
C PRO A 204 -16.44 -7.16 14.29
N TRP A 205 -16.47 -7.83 15.44
CA TRP A 205 -15.62 -9.00 15.69
C TRP A 205 -15.84 -10.14 14.69
N ILE A 206 -17.07 -10.29 14.18
CA ILE A 206 -17.44 -11.35 13.24
C ILE A 206 -16.74 -11.19 11.88
N THR A 207 -16.71 -9.98 11.34
CA THR A 207 -16.04 -9.71 10.05
C THR A 207 -14.52 -9.80 10.21
N ARG A 208 -13.97 -9.39 11.37
CA ARG A 208 -12.55 -9.60 11.69
C ARG A 208 -12.19 -11.09 11.74
N TRP A 209 -13.05 -11.91 12.33
CA TRP A 209 -12.88 -13.35 12.36
C TRP A 209 -12.99 -13.96 10.95
N MET A 210 -14.00 -13.53 10.16
CA MET A 210 -14.14 -13.96 8.76
C MET A 210 -12.93 -13.59 7.92
N ASP A 211 -12.44 -12.35 8.00
CA ASP A 211 -11.22 -11.93 7.30
C ASP A 211 -10.03 -12.78 7.71
N LYS A 212 -9.83 -13.03 9.00
CA LYS A 212 -8.74 -13.87 9.48
C LYS A 212 -8.79 -15.30 8.92
N LEU A 213 -9.99 -15.87 8.78
CA LEU A 213 -10.20 -17.20 8.23
C LEU A 213 -10.03 -17.23 6.70
N LEU A 214 -10.54 -16.21 6.01
CA LEU A 214 -10.61 -16.18 4.54
C LEU A 214 -9.37 -15.56 3.89
N ASN A 215 -8.64 -14.68 4.58
CA ASN A 215 -7.45 -14.04 4.04
C ASN A 215 -6.41 -15.02 3.45
N PRO A 216 -6.08 -16.16 4.06
CA PRO A 216 -5.15 -17.12 3.48
C PRO A 216 -5.62 -17.66 2.12
N ILE A 217 -6.93 -17.80 1.92
CA ILE A 217 -7.54 -18.41 0.73
C ILE A 217 -7.78 -17.34 -0.35
N MET A 218 -8.46 -16.24 0.00
CA MET A 218 -8.94 -15.24 -0.95
C MET A 218 -8.64 -13.79 -0.53
N GLY A 219 -7.57 -13.54 0.24
CA GLY A 219 -7.15 -12.17 0.54
C GLY A 219 -6.88 -11.39 -0.77
N LYS A 220 -7.35 -10.14 -0.85
CA LYS A 220 -7.19 -9.30 -2.05
C LYS A 220 -5.73 -8.97 -2.29
N SER A 221 -5.00 -8.68 -1.22
CA SER A 221 -3.60 -8.24 -1.30
C SER A 221 -2.68 -9.21 -0.56
N VAL A 222 -1.45 -9.32 -1.06
CA VAL A 222 -0.33 -9.94 -0.35
C VAL A 222 0.58 -8.84 0.17
N VAL A 223 0.81 -8.84 1.48
CA VAL A 223 1.76 -7.94 2.15
C VAL A 223 3.00 -8.73 2.53
N MET A 224 4.15 -8.29 2.07
CA MET A 224 5.44 -8.92 2.33
C MET A 224 6.34 -7.97 3.12
N TYR A 225 7.09 -8.52 4.04
CA TYR A 225 8.00 -7.78 4.90
C TYR A 225 9.44 -8.17 4.67
N PHE A 226 10.29 -7.17 4.53
CA PHE A 226 11.71 -7.32 4.21
C PHE A 226 12.58 -6.50 5.15
N VAL A 227 13.76 -7.02 5.47
CA VAL A 227 14.82 -6.28 6.18
C VAL A 227 15.95 -5.98 5.21
N LYS A 228 16.37 -4.71 5.12
CA LYS A 228 17.56 -4.36 4.34
C LYS A 228 18.82 -4.88 5.02
N THR A 229 19.63 -5.62 4.27
CA THR A 229 20.93 -6.10 4.72
C THR A 229 22.05 -5.12 4.42
N ALA A 230 23.17 -5.24 5.10
CA ALA A 230 24.40 -4.61 4.64
C ALA A 230 24.77 -5.19 3.28
N GLN A 231 24.97 -4.35 2.26
CA GLN A 231 25.51 -4.83 0.98
C GLN A 231 26.87 -5.48 1.26
N ILE A 232 26.94 -6.79 1.08
CA ILE A 232 28.22 -7.46 1.00
C ILE A 232 28.80 -7.01 -0.36
N LYS A 233 29.79 -6.12 -0.34
CA LYS A 233 30.55 -5.83 -1.57
C LYS A 233 31.08 -7.17 -2.07
N PRO A 234 30.82 -7.56 -3.34
CA PRO A 234 31.53 -8.70 -3.90
C PRO A 234 33.01 -8.40 -3.83
N THR A 235 33.76 -9.27 -3.18
CA THR A 235 35.23 -9.27 -3.14
C THR A 235 35.81 -9.61 -4.51
#